data_ea7d067cefba3386a85ffd17563d143d
#
_entry.id   ea7d067cefba3386a85ffd17563d143d
#
_cell.length_a   1.000
_cell.length_b   1.000
_cell.length_c   1.000
_cell.angle_alpha   90.00
_cell.angle_beta   90.00
_cell.angle_gamma   90.00
#
_symmetry.space_group_name_H-M   'P 1'
#
loop_
_entity.id
_entity.type
_entity.pdbx_description
1 polymer ?
#
loop_
_entity_poly.entity_id
_entity_poly.type
_entity_poly.pdbx_seq_one_letter_code
_entity_poly.pdbx_strand_id
1 'polypeptide(L)'
;MSDRPGTDASDLLAAGETPEPDQAPEPDRAGGSSGPDHQAGGAGASESGAGGAELGRPEAAAEQSELAAAERMTSAPREDPADAEILIVGGEPVGIGIVGWLRWGWRQLTSMRIALILLFLLSLAAVPGSLVPQTSASQINVDNFHTNHKLLSPIFDKLNMFDVYGSWWFSAIYLLLFISLLGCIIPRTWQFVGVLRAKPPAAPRNLVRLPVYATWRTSADADAVLAASASLLRRRRFRTSRAVGDSVSSEKGYLREVGNLLFHVSLISLLIAFAVTKLFGGMGTVVVVQGQGFTNNVSMYDNFFPSAFYTANSLDPFSFILKSFDATYQTSGDQFGTPRTYSADITYQVGDNGKSKSGVIHVNDPLKIGSSNVYLTAHGYAPVVKVTNAAGKVIFDGPTVCLPQDANVTSLCAIKIADGYTTKTGQSTQLGFSGFFAPTQ
;
A
#
# COMPACT_ATOMS: atom_id res chain seq x y z
N MET A 1 -25.73 67.34 -9.39
CA MET A 1 -25.21 67.95 -8.16
C MET A 1 -24.50 66.85 -7.41
N SER A 2 -23.23 66.95 -7.61
CA SER A 2 -22.12 67.11 -6.65
C SER A 2 -21.74 65.74 -6.05
N ASP A 3 -20.69 65.22 -6.32
CA ASP A 3 -19.24 65.35 -6.30
C ASP A 3 -18.60 64.18 -5.54
N ARG A 4 -17.62 63.65 -6.15
CA ARG A 4 -16.60 62.66 -5.75
C ARG A 4 -15.78 63.11 -4.50
N PRO A 5 -14.90 62.31 -3.92
CA PRO A 5 -13.84 61.59 -4.67
C PRO A 5 -13.50 60.18 -4.22
N GLY A 6 -12.75 59.53 -5.10
CA GLY A 6 -12.09 58.21 -4.97
C GLY A 6 -10.88 58.22 -4.07
N THR A 7 -10.53 57.08 -3.57
CA THR A 7 -9.21 56.73 -3.05
C THR A 7 -8.68 55.50 -3.71
N ASP A 8 -7.52 55.65 -4.28
CA ASP A 8 -6.64 54.73 -4.95
C ASP A 8 -6.20 53.61 -4.00
N ALA A 9 -6.30 52.36 -4.46
CA ALA A 9 -5.83 51.16 -3.74
C ALA A 9 -4.60 50.57 -4.43
N SER A 10 -3.52 51.40 -4.49
CA SER A 10 -2.23 50.95 -5.06
C SER A 10 -1.05 51.11 -4.12
N ASP A 11 -1.26 51.05 -2.78
CA ASP A 11 -0.15 51.13 -1.82
C ASP A 11 -0.33 50.17 -0.64
N LEU A 12 -0.22 48.87 -0.90
CA LEU A 12 -0.02 47.85 0.15
C LEU A 12 0.56 46.52 -0.43
N LEU A 13 1.65 46.64 -1.17
CA LEU A 13 2.51 45.49 -1.52
C LEU A 13 3.98 45.91 -1.41
N ALA A 14 4.46 46.02 -0.17
CA ALA A 14 5.89 45.98 0.11
C ALA A 14 6.11 45.35 1.49
N ALA A 15 7.08 44.45 1.54
CA ALA A 15 7.74 43.88 2.71
C ALA A 15 7.10 42.63 3.35
N GLY A 16 7.76 41.53 3.07
CA GLY A 16 7.61 40.22 3.72
C GLY A 16 8.67 39.26 3.20
N GLU A 17 9.95 39.61 3.31
CA GLU A 17 11.05 38.66 3.09
C GLU A 17 11.02 37.57 4.15
N THR A 18 10.94 36.32 3.72
CA THR A 18 11.19 35.15 4.55
C THR A 18 12.69 34.84 4.53
N PRO A 19 13.35 34.61 5.68
CA PRO A 19 14.76 34.24 5.71
C PRO A 19 14.95 32.76 5.33
N GLU A 20 15.95 32.55 4.49
CA GLU A 20 16.56 31.26 4.14
C GLU A 20 17.14 30.55 5.38
N PRO A 21 17.09 29.22 5.49
CA PRO A 21 17.78 28.52 6.56
C PRO A 21 19.27 28.36 6.26
N ASP A 22 20.07 28.76 7.24
CA ASP A 22 21.51 28.63 7.37
C ASP A 22 22.06 27.24 7.01
N GLN A 23 23.05 27.24 6.12
CA GLN A 23 23.87 26.07 5.78
C GLN A 23 24.97 25.92 6.84
N ALA A 24 25.01 24.74 7.48
CA ALA A 24 26.11 24.32 8.33
C ALA A 24 27.33 23.93 7.46
N PRO A 25 28.60 24.24 7.90
CA PRO A 25 29.79 24.00 7.11
C PRO A 25 30.24 22.51 7.13
N GLU A 26 30.64 22.01 5.97
CA GLU A 26 31.37 20.76 5.78
C GLU A 26 32.76 20.82 6.42
N PRO A 27 33.27 19.69 6.97
CA PRO A 27 34.67 19.60 7.36
C PRO A 27 35.59 19.18 6.19
N ASP A 28 36.70 19.94 6.07
CA ASP A 28 37.79 19.81 5.14
C ASP A 28 38.38 18.40 5.00
N ARG A 29 38.57 17.99 3.75
CA ARG A 29 39.47 16.90 3.33
C ARG A 29 40.83 17.50 2.98
N ALA A 30 41.86 17.11 3.75
CA ALA A 30 43.25 17.09 3.29
C ALA A 30 43.81 15.72 3.70
N GLY A 31 44.37 14.88 2.92
CA GLY A 31 45.26 15.02 1.80
C GLY A 31 46.62 14.39 2.14
N GLY A 32 46.95 13.25 1.51
CA GLY A 32 48.35 12.85 1.22
C GLY A 32 49.01 11.88 2.21
N SER A 33 49.28 10.68 1.82
CA SER A 33 50.31 10.06 1.00
C SER A 33 51.35 9.24 1.78
N SER A 34 51.59 8.04 1.25
CA SER A 34 52.81 7.27 1.20
C SER A 34 53.26 6.46 2.41
N GLY A 35 53.25 5.11 2.22
CA GLY A 35 54.18 4.19 2.90
C GLY A 35 55.63 4.37 2.44
N PRO A 36 56.59 3.53 2.76
CA PRO A 36 56.56 2.06 2.79
C PRO A 36 57.41 1.37 3.90
N ASP A 37 57.27 0.04 3.96
CA ASP A 37 58.24 -1.02 4.33
C ASP A 37 59.40 -0.74 5.29
N HIS A 38 59.57 -1.58 6.31
CA HIS A 38 60.74 -2.51 6.44
C HIS A 38 60.69 -3.35 7.73
N GLN A 39 60.84 -4.60 7.52
CA GLN A 39 61.42 -5.76 8.15
C GLN A 39 62.28 -5.61 9.43
N ALA A 40 62.08 -6.60 10.28
CA ALA A 40 63.05 -7.51 10.91
C ALA A 40 63.83 -7.07 12.14
N GLY A 41 63.75 -7.93 13.15
CA GLY A 41 64.94 -8.45 13.80
C GLY A 41 65.21 -8.05 15.24
N GLY A 42 65.24 -9.06 16.11
CA GLY A 42 66.32 -9.21 17.06
C GLY A 42 66.02 -8.97 18.55
N ALA A 43 65.87 -10.03 19.24
CA ALA A 43 66.46 -10.48 20.51
C ALA A 43 67.10 -9.45 21.48
N GLY A 44 66.74 -9.62 22.78
CA GLY A 44 67.80 -9.50 23.82
C GLY A 44 67.43 -8.77 25.08
N ALA A 45 67.21 -9.54 26.15
CA ALA A 45 67.75 -9.37 27.52
C ALA A 45 67.30 -8.16 28.41
N SER A 46 66.70 -8.58 29.51
CA SER A 46 66.96 -8.25 30.92
C SER A 46 67.31 -6.80 31.35
N GLU A 47 66.50 -6.19 32.21
CA GLU A 47 66.89 -5.99 33.63
C GLU A 47 65.86 -5.10 34.37
N SER A 48 65.51 -5.57 35.54
CA SER A 48 65.13 -5.00 36.83
C SER A 48 64.89 -3.50 36.95
N GLY A 49 63.77 -3.16 37.62
CA GLY A 49 63.63 -1.88 38.32
C GLY A 49 62.21 -1.54 38.80
N ALA A 50 61.94 -1.95 40.00
CA ALA A 50 61.11 -1.33 41.06
C ALA A 50 59.98 -0.35 40.73
N GLY A 51 58.77 -0.69 41.18
CA GLY A 51 57.95 0.21 41.99
C GLY A 51 56.96 1.12 41.33
N GLY A 52 55.72 0.70 41.30
CA GLY A 52 54.61 1.58 41.01
C GLY A 52 53.30 0.77 41.05
N ALA A 53 52.72 0.65 42.23
CA ALA A 53 51.41 0.06 42.43
C ALA A 53 50.34 1.03 41.84
N GLU A 54 49.95 0.79 40.63
CA GLU A 54 48.70 1.38 40.07
C GLU A 54 47.56 0.39 40.33
N LEU A 55 46.72 0.75 41.26
CA LEU A 55 45.42 0.13 41.56
C LEU A 55 44.55 0.21 40.25
N GLY A 56 44.72 -0.78 39.41
CA GLY A 56 43.82 -0.99 38.27
C GLY A 56 42.42 -1.29 38.81
N ARG A 57 41.50 -0.44 38.45
CA ARG A 57 40.07 -0.52 38.81
C ARG A 57 39.51 -1.90 38.49
N PRO A 58 38.91 -2.62 39.44
CA PRO A 58 38.26 -3.90 39.17
C PRO A 58 36.93 -3.76 38.37
N GLU A 59 36.48 -2.54 38.09
CA GLU A 59 35.25 -2.27 37.39
C GLU A 59 35.28 -2.62 35.89
N ALA A 60 36.40 -2.41 35.19
CA ALA A 60 36.50 -2.70 33.75
C ALA A 60 36.50 -4.20 33.40
N ALA A 61 37.05 -5.02 34.27
CA ALA A 61 37.04 -6.48 34.07
C ALA A 61 35.67 -7.10 34.43
N ALA A 62 34.96 -6.51 35.36
CA ALA A 62 33.59 -6.91 35.71
C ALA A 62 32.61 -6.54 34.57
N GLU A 63 32.73 -5.33 34.01
CA GLU A 63 31.89 -4.86 32.91
C GLU A 63 32.09 -5.67 31.63
N GLN A 64 33.33 -6.06 31.27
CA GLN A 64 33.61 -6.95 30.15
C GLN A 64 33.10 -8.37 30.36
N SER A 65 33.13 -8.88 31.60
CA SER A 65 32.59 -10.20 31.90
C SER A 65 31.05 -10.23 31.90
N GLU A 66 30.38 -9.11 32.28
CA GLU A 66 28.94 -8.96 32.22
C GLU A 66 28.43 -8.79 30.78
N LEU A 67 29.15 -8.04 29.94
CA LEU A 67 28.85 -7.93 28.50
C LEU A 67 28.99 -9.26 27.80
N ALA A 68 30.04 -10.03 28.09
CA ALA A 68 30.25 -11.37 27.52
C ALA A 68 29.22 -12.40 28.05
N ALA A 69 28.71 -12.23 29.30
CA ALA A 69 27.65 -13.06 29.84
C ALA A 69 26.27 -12.70 29.24
N ALA A 70 26.01 -11.42 29.01
CA ALA A 70 24.80 -10.94 28.33
C ALA A 70 24.75 -11.38 26.86
N GLU A 71 25.89 -11.34 26.18
CA GLU A 71 26.01 -11.81 24.79
C GLU A 71 25.83 -13.33 24.65
N ARG A 72 26.31 -14.10 25.62
CA ARG A 72 26.05 -15.56 25.69
C ARG A 72 24.61 -15.91 26.01
N MET A 73 23.91 -15.07 26.79
CA MET A 73 22.47 -15.26 27.06
C MET A 73 21.58 -14.89 25.87
N THR A 74 22.03 -14.01 24.98
CA THR A 74 21.28 -13.61 23.77
C THR A 74 21.61 -14.48 22.57
N SER A 75 22.78 -15.14 22.55
CA SER A 75 23.24 -15.98 21.44
C SER A 75 23.01 -17.49 21.65
N ALA A 76 22.58 -17.92 22.82
CA ALA A 76 22.13 -19.30 22.99
C ALA A 76 20.81 -19.49 22.23
N PRO A 77 20.71 -20.40 21.27
CA PRO A 77 19.43 -20.76 20.72
C PRO A 77 18.55 -21.22 21.89
N ARG A 78 17.38 -20.58 22.08
CA ARG A 78 16.35 -21.17 22.92
C ARG A 78 15.95 -22.47 22.23
N GLU A 79 16.54 -23.56 22.66
CA GLU A 79 16.01 -24.90 22.40
C GLU A 79 14.64 -24.93 23.08
N ASP A 80 13.57 -24.84 22.28
CA ASP A 80 12.23 -25.17 22.74
C ASP A 80 12.30 -26.61 23.25
N PRO A 81 11.79 -26.91 24.46
CA PRO A 81 11.77 -28.27 24.99
C PRO A 81 11.00 -29.26 24.09
N ALA A 82 10.32 -28.78 23.05
CA ALA A 82 9.68 -29.61 22.03
C ALA A 82 10.67 -30.12 20.94
N ASP A 83 11.89 -29.58 20.85
CA ASP A 83 12.89 -30.05 19.88
C ASP A 83 13.84 -31.09 20.47
N ALA A 84 13.74 -31.42 21.76
CA ALA A 84 14.64 -32.34 22.48
C ALA A 84 14.17 -33.82 22.54
N GLU A 85 13.02 -34.14 21.97
CA GLU A 85 12.58 -35.55 21.87
C GLU A 85 12.70 -36.10 20.43
N ILE A 86 13.94 -36.24 19.96
CA ILE A 86 14.22 -37.34 19.03
C ILE A 86 14.54 -38.53 19.92
N LEU A 87 13.51 -39.26 20.31
CA LEU A 87 13.63 -40.59 20.92
C LEU A 87 14.30 -41.51 19.89
N ILE A 88 15.61 -41.69 20.03
CA ILE A 88 16.31 -42.82 19.39
C ILE A 88 15.92 -44.08 20.11
N VAL A 89 14.78 -44.65 19.74
CA VAL A 89 14.43 -46.02 20.08
C VAL A 89 14.78 -46.88 18.90
N GLY A 90 15.96 -47.57 18.98
CA GLY A 90 16.32 -48.66 18.10
C GLY A 90 16.43 -48.35 16.62
N GLY A 91 17.55 -47.84 16.20
CA GLY A 91 18.27 -48.34 15.01
C GLY A 91 17.79 -47.91 13.61
N GLU A 92 16.70 -47.20 13.37
CA GLU A 92 16.42 -46.63 12.06
C GLU A 92 15.78 -45.23 12.22
N PRO A 93 16.19 -44.23 11.43
CA PRO A 93 15.53 -42.93 11.45
C PRO A 93 14.09 -43.11 11.01
N VAL A 94 13.14 -43.03 11.95
CA VAL A 94 11.71 -43.01 11.64
C VAL A 94 11.51 -41.79 10.73
N GLY A 95 11.30 -42.02 9.44
CA GLY A 95 11.01 -41.01 8.45
C GLY A 95 9.89 -40.08 8.96
N ILE A 96 10.10 -38.80 8.91
CA ILE A 96 9.07 -37.81 9.29
C ILE A 96 7.84 -38.09 8.42
N GLY A 97 6.79 -38.71 9.01
CA GLY A 97 5.55 -39.01 8.30
C GLY A 97 4.90 -37.74 7.73
N ILE A 98 3.95 -37.86 6.80
CA ILE A 98 3.25 -36.76 6.14
C ILE A 98 2.76 -35.69 7.14
N VAL A 99 2.26 -36.13 8.31
CA VAL A 99 1.81 -35.22 9.39
C VAL A 99 2.97 -34.42 9.97
N GLY A 100 4.16 -35.03 10.09
CA GLY A 100 5.37 -34.32 10.56
C GLY A 100 5.83 -33.26 9.57
N TRP A 101 5.82 -33.56 8.28
CA TRP A 101 6.11 -32.60 7.21
C TRP A 101 5.09 -31.44 7.16
N LEU A 102 3.80 -31.73 7.31
CA LEU A 102 2.76 -30.71 7.37
C LEU A 102 2.92 -29.79 8.59
N ARG A 103 3.25 -30.37 9.75
CA ARG A 103 3.51 -29.58 10.97
C ARG A 103 4.76 -28.72 10.82
N TRP A 104 5.83 -29.26 10.24
CA TRP A 104 7.03 -28.50 9.95
C TRP A 104 6.76 -27.37 8.96
N GLY A 105 6.09 -27.64 7.83
CA GLY A 105 5.70 -26.64 6.84
C GLY A 105 4.83 -25.54 7.42
N TRP A 106 3.85 -25.89 8.28
CA TRP A 106 3.03 -24.92 8.99
C TRP A 106 3.86 -24.01 9.90
N ARG A 107 4.77 -24.59 10.69
CA ARG A 107 5.67 -23.79 11.56
C ARG A 107 6.58 -22.86 10.75
N GLN A 108 7.07 -23.30 9.60
CA GLN A 108 7.86 -22.44 8.72
C GLN A 108 7.00 -21.32 8.13
N LEU A 109 5.84 -21.66 7.57
CA LEU A 109 4.92 -20.69 6.95
C LEU A 109 4.46 -19.60 7.94
N THR A 110 4.23 -19.98 9.21
CA THR A 110 3.80 -19.05 10.26
C THR A 110 4.97 -18.35 10.98
N SER A 111 6.18 -18.42 10.42
CA SER A 111 7.35 -17.72 10.97
C SER A 111 7.41 -16.27 10.49
N MET A 112 7.89 -15.35 11.34
CA MET A 112 8.08 -13.94 10.99
C MET A 112 9.02 -13.74 9.80
N ARG A 113 10.03 -14.61 9.63
CA ARG A 113 10.98 -14.53 8.51
C ARG A 113 10.28 -14.79 7.18
N ILE A 114 9.47 -15.83 7.09
CA ILE A 114 8.72 -16.17 5.88
C ILE A 114 7.68 -15.09 5.57
N ALA A 115 6.97 -14.56 6.57
CA ALA A 115 6.04 -13.46 6.37
C ALA A 115 6.72 -12.23 5.73
N LEU A 116 7.92 -11.85 6.19
CA LEU A 116 8.70 -10.75 5.61
C LEU A 116 9.18 -11.05 4.19
N ILE A 117 9.62 -12.28 3.91
CA ILE A 117 9.99 -12.71 2.56
C ILE A 117 8.79 -12.65 1.61
N LEU A 118 7.63 -13.16 2.05
CA LEU A 118 6.41 -13.12 1.25
C LEU A 118 5.92 -11.69 0.99
N LEU A 119 6.04 -10.80 1.98
CA LEU A 119 5.75 -9.38 1.81
C LEU A 119 6.69 -8.72 0.78
N PHE A 120 7.99 -9.01 0.87
CA PHE A 120 8.96 -8.55 -0.12
C PHE A 120 8.66 -9.09 -1.51
N LEU A 121 8.36 -10.40 -1.63
CA LEU A 121 7.97 -11.01 -2.90
C LEU A 121 6.70 -10.41 -3.47
N LEU A 122 5.70 -10.11 -2.63
CA LEU A 122 4.47 -9.45 -3.08
C LEU A 122 4.75 -8.04 -3.61
N SER A 123 5.62 -7.29 -2.92
CA SER A 123 6.04 -5.95 -3.38
C SER A 123 6.78 -6.04 -4.72
N LEU A 124 7.70 -7.01 -4.87
CA LEU A 124 8.41 -7.25 -6.12
C LEU A 124 7.46 -7.70 -7.23
N ALA A 125 6.48 -8.53 -6.91
CA ALA A 125 5.47 -9.00 -7.83
C ALA A 125 4.52 -7.87 -8.32
N ALA A 126 4.35 -6.81 -7.54
CA ALA A 126 3.55 -5.64 -7.93
C ALA A 126 4.27 -4.72 -8.93
N VAL A 127 5.61 -4.78 -9.03
CA VAL A 127 6.40 -3.95 -9.95
C VAL A 127 5.98 -4.13 -11.41
N PRO A 128 5.89 -5.36 -11.96
CA PRO A 128 5.39 -5.57 -13.31
C PRO A 128 3.98 -5.00 -13.51
N GLY A 129 3.10 -5.12 -12.52
CA GLY A 129 1.74 -4.56 -12.56
C GLY A 129 1.68 -3.04 -12.69
N SER A 130 2.76 -2.35 -12.29
CA SER A 130 2.87 -0.89 -12.42
C SER A 130 3.58 -0.45 -13.70
N LEU A 131 4.50 -1.26 -14.23
CA LEU A 131 5.32 -0.90 -15.39
C LEU A 131 4.72 -1.39 -16.71
N VAL A 132 4.07 -2.55 -16.70
CA VAL A 132 3.45 -3.16 -17.88
C VAL A 132 2.01 -2.65 -18.00
N PRO A 133 1.56 -2.28 -19.23
CA PRO A 133 0.17 -1.89 -19.41
C PRO A 133 -0.76 -3.03 -18.99
N GLN A 134 -1.74 -2.71 -18.15
CA GLN A 134 -2.71 -3.68 -17.66
C GLN A 134 -3.99 -3.61 -18.49
N THR A 135 -4.54 -4.75 -18.86
CA THR A 135 -5.77 -4.87 -19.65
C THR A 135 -6.94 -4.14 -19.00
N SER A 136 -7.04 -4.20 -17.68
CA SER A 136 -8.08 -3.50 -16.92
C SER A 136 -7.94 -1.97 -16.92
N ALA A 137 -6.75 -1.44 -17.22
CA ALA A 137 -6.51 -0.01 -17.28
C ALA A 137 -6.65 0.54 -18.70
N SER A 138 -6.08 -0.14 -19.70
CA SER A 138 -6.14 0.29 -21.11
C SER A 138 -5.83 -0.85 -22.06
N GLN A 139 -6.84 -1.37 -22.72
CA GLN A 139 -6.68 -2.38 -23.77
C GLN A 139 -5.83 -1.87 -24.93
N ILE A 140 -6.01 -0.60 -25.31
CA ILE A 140 -5.25 0.03 -26.41
C ILE A 140 -3.75 0.01 -26.13
N ASN A 141 -3.32 0.28 -24.91
CA ASN A 141 -1.90 0.24 -24.55
C ASN A 141 -1.34 -1.18 -24.59
N VAL A 142 -2.15 -2.18 -24.25
CA VAL A 142 -1.77 -3.60 -24.37
C VAL A 142 -1.62 -3.97 -25.86
N ASP A 143 -2.55 -3.59 -26.72
CA ASP A 143 -2.50 -3.85 -28.17
C ASP A 143 -1.31 -3.15 -28.84
N ASN A 144 -1.02 -1.91 -28.42
CA ASN A 144 0.17 -1.18 -28.85
C ASN A 144 1.47 -1.88 -28.40
N PHE A 145 1.50 -2.41 -27.17
CA PHE A 145 2.62 -3.19 -26.69
C PHE A 145 2.84 -4.46 -27.52
N HIS A 146 1.76 -5.18 -27.85
CA HIS A 146 1.80 -6.37 -28.70
C HIS A 146 2.35 -6.06 -30.10
N THR A 147 1.95 -4.92 -30.66
CA THR A 147 2.38 -4.48 -31.98
C THR A 147 3.88 -4.10 -32.00
N ASN A 148 4.33 -3.39 -30.94
CA ASN A 148 5.68 -2.86 -30.86
C ASN A 148 6.71 -3.88 -30.33
N HIS A 149 6.29 -4.87 -29.54
CA HIS A 149 7.18 -5.82 -28.85
C HIS A 149 6.85 -7.29 -29.17
N LYS A 150 6.88 -7.65 -30.44
CA LYS A 150 6.48 -8.99 -30.95
C LYS A 150 7.23 -10.17 -30.30
N LEU A 151 8.48 -9.97 -29.83
CA LEU A 151 9.27 -11.01 -29.19
C LEU A 151 8.94 -11.17 -27.69
N LEU A 152 8.59 -10.08 -27.00
CA LEU A 152 8.29 -10.10 -25.57
C LEU A 152 6.83 -10.45 -25.28
N SER A 153 5.91 -10.07 -26.17
CA SER A 153 4.48 -10.28 -25.99
C SER A 153 4.10 -11.74 -25.68
N PRO A 154 4.58 -12.77 -26.41
CA PRO A 154 4.21 -14.15 -26.11
C PRO A 154 4.70 -14.64 -24.72
N ILE A 155 5.81 -14.08 -24.23
CA ILE A 155 6.34 -14.40 -22.89
C ILE A 155 5.47 -13.73 -21.84
N PHE A 156 5.11 -12.47 -22.06
CA PHE A 156 4.26 -11.70 -21.16
C PHE A 156 2.85 -12.26 -21.06
N ASP A 157 2.29 -12.75 -22.16
CA ASP A 157 0.99 -13.46 -22.18
C ASP A 157 1.04 -14.74 -21.33
N LYS A 158 2.07 -15.58 -21.49
CA LYS A 158 2.22 -16.81 -20.69
C LYS A 158 2.38 -16.55 -19.21
N LEU A 159 2.99 -15.44 -18.83
CA LEU A 159 3.20 -15.03 -17.46
C LEU A 159 2.04 -14.19 -16.91
N ASN A 160 0.98 -13.94 -17.70
CA ASN A 160 -0.13 -13.04 -17.36
C ASN A 160 0.34 -11.64 -16.90
N MET A 161 1.35 -11.07 -17.58
CA MET A 161 1.90 -9.75 -17.23
C MET A 161 0.97 -8.59 -17.57
N PHE A 162 -0.01 -8.81 -18.45
CA PHE A 162 -1.06 -7.83 -18.76
C PHE A 162 -2.26 -7.90 -17.81
N ASP A 163 -2.29 -8.88 -16.91
CA ASP A 163 -3.20 -8.97 -15.77
C ASP A 163 -2.47 -9.55 -14.55
N VAL A 164 -1.49 -8.80 -14.07
CA VAL A 164 -0.60 -9.22 -12.95
C VAL A 164 -1.40 -9.55 -11.71
N TYR A 165 -2.36 -8.70 -11.34
CA TYR A 165 -3.14 -8.84 -10.11
C TYR A 165 -4.20 -9.96 -10.17
N GLY A 166 -4.54 -10.46 -11.37
CA GLY A 166 -5.36 -11.63 -11.61
C GLY A 166 -4.55 -12.90 -11.83
N SER A 167 -3.21 -12.82 -11.93
CA SER A 167 -2.36 -13.96 -12.22
C SER A 167 -2.35 -14.99 -11.08
N TRP A 168 -2.17 -16.26 -11.44
CA TRP A 168 -2.12 -17.36 -10.48
C TRP A 168 -0.93 -17.26 -9.51
N TRP A 169 0.22 -16.78 -9.97
CA TRP A 169 1.43 -16.65 -9.15
C TRP A 169 1.31 -15.48 -8.16
N PHE A 170 0.72 -14.35 -8.55
CA PHE A 170 0.43 -13.24 -7.64
C PHE A 170 -0.57 -13.67 -6.57
N SER A 171 -1.64 -14.36 -6.98
CA SER A 171 -2.64 -14.89 -6.06
C SER A 171 -2.06 -15.91 -5.09
N ALA A 172 -1.12 -16.76 -5.52
CA ALA A 172 -0.43 -17.71 -4.65
C ALA A 172 0.41 -17.00 -3.57
N ILE A 173 1.22 -16.00 -3.96
CA ILE A 173 2.02 -15.20 -3.01
C ILE A 173 1.10 -14.50 -2.01
N TYR A 174 0.03 -13.90 -2.49
CA TYR A 174 -0.97 -13.21 -1.67
C TYR A 174 -1.63 -14.15 -0.64
N LEU A 175 -2.09 -15.32 -1.07
CA LEU A 175 -2.71 -16.31 -0.18
C LEU A 175 -1.72 -16.85 0.85
N LEU A 176 -0.48 -17.15 0.45
CA LEU A 176 0.57 -17.58 1.37
C LEU A 176 0.88 -16.50 2.41
N LEU A 177 0.95 -15.23 2.01
CA LEU A 177 1.14 -14.11 2.93
C LEU A 177 -0.04 -13.99 3.90
N PHE A 178 -1.26 -14.10 3.41
CA PHE A 178 -2.46 -14.03 4.23
C PHE A 178 -2.48 -15.14 5.30
N ILE A 179 -2.20 -16.39 4.91
CA ILE A 179 -2.13 -17.54 5.81
C ILE A 179 -0.99 -17.35 6.82
N SER A 180 0.18 -16.90 6.36
CA SER A 180 1.34 -16.63 7.22
C SER A 180 1.02 -15.57 8.27
N LEU A 181 0.38 -14.49 7.86
CA LEU A 181 0.00 -13.39 8.76
C LEU A 181 -1.02 -13.84 9.81
N LEU A 182 -2.05 -14.58 9.41
CA LEU A 182 -3.02 -15.15 10.35
C LEU A 182 -2.36 -16.10 11.35
N GLY A 183 -1.50 -17.00 10.84
CA GLY A 183 -0.78 -17.97 11.67
C GLY A 183 0.18 -17.34 12.69
N CYS A 184 0.74 -16.18 12.38
CA CYS A 184 1.58 -15.41 13.31
C CYS A 184 0.75 -14.61 14.34
N ILE A 185 -0.35 -14.01 13.90
CA ILE A 185 -1.11 -13.04 14.71
C ILE A 185 -2.01 -13.74 15.72
N ILE A 186 -2.68 -14.82 15.35
CA ILE A 186 -3.65 -15.49 16.24
C ILE A 186 -3.00 -15.97 17.55
N PRO A 187 -1.88 -16.74 17.54
CA PRO A 187 -1.23 -17.15 18.79
C PRO A 187 -0.74 -15.98 19.61
N ARG A 188 -0.19 -14.95 18.97
CA ARG A 188 0.31 -13.74 19.65
C ARG A 188 -0.82 -12.96 20.32
N THR A 189 -1.98 -12.87 19.66
CA THR A 189 -3.18 -12.26 20.23
C THR A 189 -3.64 -12.99 21.48
N TRP A 190 -3.71 -14.32 21.45
CA TRP A 190 -4.08 -15.11 22.62
C TRP A 190 -3.11 -14.93 23.78
N GLN A 191 -1.80 -14.97 23.52
CA GLN A 191 -0.78 -14.71 24.54
C GLN A 191 -0.93 -13.31 25.12
N PHE A 192 -1.15 -12.31 24.30
CA PHE A 192 -1.32 -10.92 24.74
C PHE A 192 -2.59 -10.73 25.59
N VAL A 193 -3.71 -11.34 25.21
CA VAL A 193 -4.94 -11.34 26.02
C VAL A 193 -4.68 -11.99 27.38
N GLY A 194 -3.88 -13.06 27.42
CA GLY A 194 -3.42 -13.68 28.66
C GLY A 194 -2.64 -12.70 29.55
N VAL A 195 -1.67 -11.98 28.98
CA VAL A 195 -0.87 -10.96 29.67
C VAL A 195 -1.73 -9.80 30.19
N LEU A 196 -2.71 -9.36 29.38
CA LEU A 196 -3.64 -8.30 29.81
C LEU A 196 -4.47 -8.70 31.04
N ARG A 197 -4.87 -9.97 31.14
CA ARG A 197 -5.67 -10.49 32.23
C ARG A 197 -4.84 -10.91 33.45
N ALA A 198 -3.57 -11.26 33.22
CA ALA A 198 -2.66 -11.68 34.30
C ALA A 198 -2.33 -10.49 35.21
N LYS A 199 -2.07 -10.77 36.46
CA LYS A 199 -1.51 -9.78 37.42
C LYS A 199 -0.02 -9.60 37.13
N PRO A 200 0.60 -8.43 37.51
CA PRO A 200 2.04 -8.29 37.48
C PRO A 200 2.75 -9.49 38.10
N PRO A 201 3.84 -10.00 37.52
CA PRO A 201 4.54 -11.16 38.03
C PRO A 201 5.00 -10.91 39.48
N ALA A 202 5.01 -11.96 40.28
CA ALA A 202 5.46 -11.87 41.67
C ALA A 202 6.96 -11.48 41.72
N ALA A 203 7.37 -10.78 42.76
CA ALA A 203 8.78 -10.44 42.98
C ALA A 203 9.63 -11.73 43.04
N PRO A 204 10.82 -11.77 42.40
CA PRO A 204 11.71 -12.91 42.48
C PRO A 204 12.22 -13.08 43.92
N ARG A 205 12.47 -14.31 44.32
CA ARG A 205 12.94 -14.61 45.67
C ARG A 205 14.29 -13.94 46.01
N ASN A 206 15.12 -13.71 44.99
CA ASN A 206 16.42 -13.07 45.17
C ASN A 206 16.48 -11.78 44.37
N LEU A 207 16.21 -10.64 44.99
CA LEU A 207 16.16 -9.32 44.40
C LEU A 207 17.55 -8.79 43.99
N VAL A 208 18.64 -9.33 44.60
CA VAL A 208 20.02 -8.93 44.28
C VAL A 208 20.41 -9.27 42.81
N ARG A 209 19.72 -10.22 42.20
CA ARG A 209 19.92 -10.60 40.79
C ARG A 209 19.26 -9.65 39.76
N LEU A 210 18.52 -8.66 40.25
CA LEU A 210 17.93 -7.67 39.34
C LEU A 210 19.01 -6.73 38.80
N PRO A 211 18.92 -6.29 37.55
CA PRO A 211 19.89 -5.40 36.92
C PRO A 211 20.08 -4.07 37.68
N VAL A 212 19.04 -3.60 38.35
CA VAL A 212 19.08 -2.43 39.23
C VAL A 212 18.53 -2.82 40.56
N TYR A 213 19.35 -2.74 41.58
CA TYR A 213 19.04 -3.14 42.95
C TYR A 213 19.56 -2.09 43.93
N ALA A 214 18.72 -1.70 44.88
CA ALA A 214 19.10 -0.80 45.93
C ALA A 214 18.45 -1.23 47.26
N THR A 215 19.15 -1.01 48.39
CA THR A 215 18.64 -1.27 49.74
C THR A 215 18.72 -0.01 50.55
N TRP A 216 17.75 0.17 51.42
CA TRP A 216 17.76 1.20 52.46
C TRP A 216 17.12 0.67 53.75
N ARG A 217 17.37 1.34 54.85
CA ARG A 217 16.76 1.04 56.16
C ARG A 217 15.82 2.16 56.52
N THR A 218 14.70 1.81 57.16
CA THR A 218 13.70 2.74 57.68
C THR A 218 13.17 2.22 59.01
N SER A 219 12.71 3.13 59.86
CA SER A 219 12.01 2.81 61.13
C SER A 219 10.48 2.70 60.95
N ALA A 220 9.99 2.97 59.72
CA ALA A 220 8.56 2.88 59.42
C ALA A 220 8.10 1.41 59.34
N ASP A 221 6.83 1.18 59.66
CA ASP A 221 6.20 -0.12 59.56
C ASP A 221 6.22 -0.63 58.08
N ALA A 222 6.51 -1.92 57.92
CA ALA A 222 6.67 -2.54 56.61
C ALA A 222 5.40 -2.43 55.75
N ASP A 223 4.23 -2.64 56.35
CA ASP A 223 2.94 -2.53 55.64
C ASP A 223 2.65 -1.10 55.19
N ALA A 224 3.01 -0.11 56.01
CA ALA A 224 2.87 1.30 55.63
C ALA A 224 3.77 1.68 54.47
N VAL A 225 5.03 1.19 54.41
CA VAL A 225 5.97 1.40 53.31
C VAL A 225 5.47 0.75 52.02
N LEU A 226 5.01 -0.49 52.09
CA LEU A 226 4.45 -1.20 50.93
C LEU A 226 3.20 -0.51 50.38
N ALA A 227 2.30 -0.04 51.28
CA ALA A 227 1.10 0.69 50.85
C ALA A 227 1.44 2.03 50.21
N ALA A 228 2.38 2.79 50.76
CA ALA A 228 2.87 4.05 50.22
C ALA A 228 3.51 3.83 48.81
N SER A 229 4.36 2.81 48.73
CA SER A 229 5.01 2.43 47.46
C SER A 229 3.99 2.05 46.37
N ALA A 230 3.00 1.22 46.73
CA ALA A 230 1.93 0.85 45.80
C ALA A 230 1.11 2.06 45.33
N SER A 231 0.80 3.00 46.24
CA SER A 231 0.06 4.21 45.92
C SER A 231 0.84 5.14 44.97
N LEU A 232 2.14 5.33 45.24
CA LEU A 232 3.05 6.11 44.41
C LEU A 232 3.16 5.51 43.01
N LEU A 233 3.34 4.20 42.84
CA LEU A 233 3.43 3.51 41.59
C LEU A 233 2.12 3.61 40.79
N ARG A 234 0.96 3.49 41.43
CA ARG A 234 -0.36 3.70 40.78
C ARG A 234 -0.53 5.13 40.26
N ARG A 235 -0.12 6.15 41.05
CA ARG A 235 -0.13 7.55 40.62
C ARG A 235 0.74 7.76 39.35
N ARG A 236 1.84 7.02 39.25
CA ARG A 236 2.73 7.03 38.04
C ARG A 236 2.25 6.11 36.94
N ARG A 237 0.99 5.63 36.97
CA ARG A 237 0.35 4.76 35.99
C ARG A 237 1.01 3.40 35.80
N PHE A 238 1.64 2.86 36.87
CA PHE A 238 2.05 1.47 36.91
C PHE A 238 0.85 0.60 37.29
N ARG A 239 0.72 -0.57 36.66
CA ARG A 239 -0.16 -1.63 37.10
C ARG A 239 0.53 -2.34 38.27
N THR A 240 -0.08 -2.31 39.42
CA THR A 240 0.53 -2.84 40.67
C THR A 240 -0.25 -4.03 41.19
N SER A 241 0.46 -5.02 41.69
CA SER A 241 -0.09 -6.15 42.43
C SER A 241 0.64 -6.27 43.75
N ARG A 242 -0.12 -6.42 44.86
CA ARG A 242 0.42 -6.83 46.12
C ARG A 242 0.32 -8.36 46.17
N ALA A 243 1.46 -9.03 46.09
CA ALA A 243 1.51 -10.47 46.27
C ALA A 243 1.20 -10.82 47.73
N VAL A 244 0.77 -12.06 47.97
CA VAL A 244 0.70 -12.58 49.35
C VAL A 244 2.14 -12.64 49.87
N GLY A 245 2.50 -11.72 50.78
CA GLY A 245 3.87 -11.57 51.30
C GLY A 245 4.31 -10.09 51.31
N ASP A 246 5.58 -9.88 51.64
CA ASP A 246 6.18 -8.56 51.92
C ASP A 246 6.67 -7.86 50.64
N SER A 247 5.94 -7.95 49.54
CA SER A 247 6.37 -7.36 48.27
C SER A 247 5.25 -6.70 47.47
N VAL A 248 5.60 -5.65 46.74
CA VAL A 248 4.77 -5.00 45.73
C VAL A 248 5.44 -5.16 44.36
N SER A 249 4.75 -5.80 43.44
CA SER A 249 5.18 -5.90 42.07
C SER A 249 4.45 -4.88 41.22
N SER A 250 5.14 -4.30 40.23
CA SER A 250 4.54 -3.33 39.32
C SER A 250 5.14 -3.44 37.93
N GLU A 251 4.32 -3.15 36.95
CA GLU A 251 4.75 -3.12 35.54
C GLU A 251 4.16 -1.90 34.82
N LYS A 252 4.88 -1.43 33.78
CA LYS A 252 4.46 -0.33 32.93
C LYS A 252 4.80 -0.65 31.50
N GLY A 253 3.99 -0.16 30.55
CA GLY A 253 4.23 -0.35 29.13
C GLY A 253 3.61 -1.62 28.53
N TYR A 254 2.87 -2.40 29.30
CA TYR A 254 2.17 -3.60 28.81
C TYR A 254 1.17 -3.32 27.68
N LEU A 255 0.70 -2.07 27.54
CA LEU A 255 -0.17 -1.65 26.43
C LEU A 255 0.58 -1.39 25.10
N ARG A 256 1.91 -1.41 25.10
CA ARG A 256 2.69 -1.16 23.88
C ARG A 256 2.40 -2.20 22.79
N GLU A 257 2.13 -3.43 23.17
CA GLU A 257 1.76 -4.51 22.26
C GLU A 257 0.40 -4.31 21.61
N VAL A 258 -0.51 -3.49 22.19
CA VAL A 258 -1.82 -3.15 21.60
C VAL A 258 -1.63 -2.46 20.25
N GLY A 259 -0.71 -1.49 20.16
CA GLY A 259 -0.44 -0.79 18.90
C GLY A 259 0.07 -1.73 17.81
N ASN A 260 0.99 -2.62 18.16
CA ASN A 260 1.48 -3.64 17.26
C ASN A 260 0.37 -4.59 16.78
N LEU A 261 -0.48 -5.04 17.68
CA LEU A 261 -1.61 -5.90 17.37
C LEU A 261 -2.63 -5.18 16.47
N LEU A 262 -2.98 -3.93 16.80
CA LEU A 262 -3.90 -3.12 15.99
C LEU A 262 -3.38 -2.94 14.56
N PHE A 263 -2.09 -2.64 14.41
CA PHE A 263 -1.46 -2.53 13.08
C PHE A 263 -1.63 -3.81 12.26
N HIS A 264 -1.35 -4.97 12.83
CA HIS A 264 -1.48 -6.24 12.11
C HIS A 264 -2.93 -6.62 11.82
N VAL A 265 -3.87 -6.34 12.73
CA VAL A 265 -5.30 -6.54 12.49
C VAL A 265 -5.78 -5.63 11.36
N SER A 266 -5.28 -4.40 11.28
CA SER A 266 -5.59 -3.48 10.18
C SER A 266 -5.07 -4.00 8.84
N LEU A 267 -3.86 -4.59 8.81
CA LEU A 267 -3.32 -5.23 7.61
C LEU A 267 -4.18 -6.43 7.17
N ILE A 268 -4.60 -7.28 8.11
CA ILE A 268 -5.50 -8.41 7.80
C ILE A 268 -6.82 -7.88 7.22
N SER A 269 -7.39 -6.84 7.84
CA SER A 269 -8.63 -6.23 7.36
C SER A 269 -8.47 -5.65 5.95
N LEU A 270 -7.34 -5.03 5.65
CA LEU A 270 -7.02 -4.52 4.32
C LEU A 270 -6.92 -5.65 3.28
N LEU A 271 -6.22 -6.74 3.63
CA LEU A 271 -6.12 -7.92 2.76
C LEU A 271 -7.49 -8.57 2.53
N ILE A 272 -8.33 -8.68 3.55
CA ILE A 272 -9.70 -9.19 3.41
C ILE A 272 -10.51 -8.27 2.48
N ALA A 273 -10.45 -6.96 2.67
CA ALA A 273 -11.17 -6.00 1.83
C ALA A 273 -10.74 -6.12 0.35
N PHE A 274 -9.44 -6.26 0.09
CA PHE A 274 -8.92 -6.49 -1.25
C PHE A 274 -9.43 -7.82 -1.84
N ALA A 275 -9.40 -8.91 -1.06
CA ALA A 275 -9.92 -10.19 -1.50
C ALA A 275 -11.43 -10.13 -1.81
N VAL A 276 -12.22 -9.47 -0.96
CA VAL A 276 -13.66 -9.28 -1.17
C VAL A 276 -13.91 -8.52 -2.47
N THR A 277 -13.18 -7.43 -2.71
CA THR A 277 -13.31 -6.66 -3.96
C THR A 277 -12.95 -7.52 -5.19
N LYS A 278 -11.90 -8.32 -5.11
CA LYS A 278 -11.46 -9.22 -6.21
C LYS A 278 -12.39 -10.40 -6.44
N LEU A 279 -13.15 -10.83 -5.43
CA LEU A 279 -14.09 -11.96 -5.55
C LEU A 279 -15.51 -11.52 -5.91
N PHE A 280 -15.97 -10.39 -5.40
CA PHE A 280 -17.37 -9.96 -5.46
C PHE A 280 -17.57 -8.60 -6.17
N GLY A 281 -16.50 -7.92 -6.58
CA GLY A 281 -16.60 -6.66 -7.31
C GLY A 281 -16.78 -6.86 -8.81
N GLY A 282 -17.20 -5.82 -9.51
CA GLY A 282 -17.21 -5.75 -10.96
C GLY A 282 -16.73 -4.36 -11.38
N MET A 283 -16.04 -4.29 -12.51
CA MET A 283 -15.61 -3.04 -13.12
C MET A 283 -16.06 -3.02 -14.58
N GLY A 284 -16.62 -1.89 -15.01
CA GLY A 284 -16.97 -1.67 -16.39
C GLY A 284 -16.49 -0.30 -16.85
N THR A 285 -16.10 -0.18 -18.11
CA THR A 285 -15.75 1.07 -18.75
C THR A 285 -16.69 1.32 -19.92
N VAL A 286 -17.07 2.58 -20.10
CA VAL A 286 -17.97 3.01 -21.18
C VAL A 286 -17.62 4.43 -21.60
N VAL A 287 -17.68 4.69 -22.90
CA VAL A 287 -17.59 6.04 -23.47
C VAL A 287 -19.01 6.60 -23.63
N VAL A 288 -19.29 7.70 -22.94
CA VAL A 288 -20.60 8.36 -22.98
C VAL A 288 -20.44 9.74 -23.63
N VAL A 289 -21.15 9.95 -24.73
CA VAL A 289 -21.16 11.25 -25.44
C VAL A 289 -22.11 12.22 -24.73
N GLN A 290 -21.75 13.50 -24.68
CA GLN A 290 -22.59 14.54 -24.11
C GLN A 290 -23.99 14.51 -24.74
N GLY A 291 -25.03 14.55 -23.91
CA GLY A 291 -26.43 14.41 -24.28
C GLY A 291 -26.93 12.97 -24.38
N GLN A 292 -26.03 11.97 -24.33
CA GLN A 292 -26.41 10.55 -24.34
C GLN A 292 -26.52 9.98 -22.94
N GLY A 293 -27.21 8.85 -22.83
CA GLY A 293 -27.45 8.13 -21.59
C GLY A 293 -26.70 6.80 -21.50
N PHE A 294 -26.54 6.35 -20.29
CA PHE A 294 -26.02 5.04 -19.93
C PHE A 294 -26.98 4.34 -18.98
N THR A 295 -27.22 3.07 -19.18
CA THR A 295 -27.94 2.21 -18.23
C THR A 295 -27.00 1.11 -17.77
N ASN A 296 -26.97 0.85 -16.46
CA ASN A 296 -26.08 -0.15 -15.86
C ASN A 296 -26.49 -1.59 -16.25
N ASN A 297 -26.15 -1.96 -17.45
CA ASN A 297 -26.38 -3.27 -18.05
C ASN A 297 -25.11 -3.72 -18.78
N VAL A 298 -24.79 -5.00 -18.75
CA VAL A 298 -23.58 -5.56 -19.37
C VAL A 298 -23.42 -5.17 -20.84
N SER A 299 -24.54 -5.09 -21.60
CA SER A 299 -24.52 -4.74 -23.02
C SER A 299 -24.20 -3.26 -23.31
N MET A 300 -24.22 -2.39 -22.31
CA MET A 300 -23.91 -0.97 -22.44
C MET A 300 -22.46 -0.63 -22.17
N TYR A 301 -21.70 -1.56 -21.65
CA TYR A 301 -20.28 -1.38 -21.41
C TYR A 301 -19.43 -1.67 -22.65
N ASP A 302 -18.43 -0.85 -22.91
CA ASP A 302 -17.40 -1.14 -23.91
C ASP A 302 -16.49 -2.29 -23.45
N ASN A 303 -16.14 -2.27 -22.13
CA ASN A 303 -15.43 -3.37 -21.49
C ASN A 303 -16.05 -3.64 -20.12
N PHE A 304 -16.28 -4.92 -19.82
CA PHE A 304 -16.82 -5.36 -18.55
C PHE A 304 -15.95 -6.45 -17.95
N PHE A 305 -15.44 -6.24 -16.74
CA PHE A 305 -14.55 -7.12 -16.00
C PHE A 305 -15.23 -7.59 -14.72
N PRO A 306 -16.04 -8.65 -14.76
CA PRO A 306 -16.63 -9.23 -13.58
C PRO A 306 -15.59 -10.01 -12.78
N SER A 307 -15.68 -9.95 -11.46
CA SER A 307 -14.94 -10.86 -10.58
C SER A 307 -15.59 -12.25 -10.52
N ALA A 308 -14.93 -13.21 -9.83
CA ALA A 308 -15.32 -14.62 -9.83
C ALA A 308 -16.79 -14.89 -9.44
N PHE A 309 -17.33 -14.13 -8.49
CA PHE A 309 -18.71 -14.25 -7.99
C PHE A 309 -19.62 -13.08 -8.39
N TYR A 310 -19.15 -12.22 -9.29
CA TYR A 310 -19.93 -11.09 -9.79
C TYR A 310 -20.60 -11.47 -11.12
N THR A 311 -21.90 -11.35 -11.21
CA THR A 311 -22.69 -11.71 -12.39
C THR A 311 -23.47 -10.51 -12.91
N ALA A 312 -24.07 -10.63 -14.10
CA ALA A 312 -24.96 -9.60 -14.63
C ALA A 312 -26.11 -9.23 -13.66
N ASN A 313 -26.59 -10.19 -12.87
CA ASN A 313 -27.63 -9.97 -11.87
C ASN A 313 -27.13 -9.23 -10.62
N SER A 314 -25.81 -9.05 -10.47
CA SER A 314 -25.22 -8.30 -9.37
C SER A 314 -25.14 -6.80 -9.66
N LEU A 315 -25.43 -6.37 -10.90
CA LEU A 315 -25.45 -4.97 -11.29
C LEU A 315 -26.65 -4.24 -10.64
N ASP A 316 -26.35 -3.12 -9.96
CA ASP A 316 -27.39 -2.24 -9.46
C ASP A 316 -28.19 -1.63 -10.62
N PRO A 317 -29.52 -1.61 -10.56
CA PRO A 317 -30.33 -0.94 -11.58
C PRO A 317 -30.22 0.58 -11.42
N PHE A 318 -29.42 1.21 -12.26
CA PHE A 318 -29.39 2.67 -12.40
C PHE A 318 -29.15 3.10 -13.85
N SER A 319 -29.51 4.32 -14.14
CA SER A 319 -29.20 4.98 -15.41
C SER A 319 -28.79 6.42 -15.16
N PHE A 320 -28.02 6.99 -16.09
CA PHE A 320 -27.71 8.41 -16.09
C PHE A 320 -27.65 8.97 -17.52
N ILE A 321 -27.78 10.29 -17.65
CA ILE A 321 -27.58 11.06 -18.87
C ILE A 321 -26.46 12.06 -18.58
N LEU A 322 -25.43 12.09 -19.45
CA LEU A 322 -24.39 13.10 -19.41
C LEU A 322 -24.93 14.42 -19.98
N LYS A 323 -25.12 15.43 -19.12
CA LYS A 323 -25.65 16.74 -19.52
C LYS A 323 -24.58 17.61 -20.15
N SER A 324 -23.46 17.77 -19.47
CA SER A 324 -22.31 18.50 -19.95
C SER A 324 -21.02 17.87 -19.46
N PHE A 325 -19.97 18.12 -20.19
CA PHE A 325 -18.60 17.80 -19.79
C PHE A 325 -17.76 19.07 -19.96
N ASP A 326 -17.13 19.48 -18.87
CA ASP A 326 -16.33 20.70 -18.82
C ASP A 326 -14.89 20.39 -18.49
N ALA A 327 -13.98 20.88 -19.32
CA ALA A 327 -12.55 20.79 -19.13
C ALA A 327 -11.95 22.18 -19.06
N THR A 328 -11.17 22.46 -18.04
CA THR A 328 -10.43 23.73 -17.93
C THR A 328 -8.94 23.51 -18.03
N TYR A 329 -8.29 24.43 -18.68
CA TYR A 329 -6.85 24.38 -18.94
C TYR A 329 -6.18 25.66 -18.47
N GLN A 330 -4.89 25.61 -18.19
CA GLN A 330 -4.11 26.79 -17.87
C GLN A 330 -3.99 27.69 -19.10
N THR A 331 -4.39 28.96 -18.96
CA THR A 331 -4.47 29.93 -20.09
C THR A 331 -3.26 30.87 -20.17
N SER A 332 -2.30 30.78 -19.23
CA SER A 332 -1.13 31.69 -19.21
C SER A 332 0.03 31.09 -18.41
N GLY A 333 1.26 31.59 -18.66
CA GLY A 333 2.49 31.18 -17.98
C GLY A 333 3.12 29.93 -18.58
N ASP A 334 4.18 29.43 -17.91
CA ASP A 334 5.00 28.29 -18.38
C ASP A 334 4.25 26.95 -18.48
N GLN A 335 3.05 26.89 -17.91
CA GLN A 335 2.19 25.70 -17.93
C GLN A 335 0.96 25.87 -18.84
N PHE A 336 1.05 26.73 -19.84
CA PHE A 336 -0.05 26.93 -20.80
C PHE A 336 -0.51 25.60 -21.41
N GLY A 337 -1.83 25.39 -21.47
CA GLY A 337 -2.44 24.17 -21.99
C GLY A 337 -2.50 22.98 -20.99
N THR A 338 -1.91 23.13 -19.78
CA THR A 338 -2.00 22.06 -18.77
C THR A 338 -3.43 21.92 -18.26
N PRO A 339 -3.97 20.68 -18.17
CA PRO A 339 -5.28 20.44 -17.59
C PRO A 339 -5.38 20.90 -16.14
N ARG A 340 -6.51 21.53 -15.77
CA ARG A 340 -6.78 21.99 -14.40
C ARG A 340 -7.90 21.23 -13.75
N THR A 341 -9.07 21.23 -14.39
CA THR A 341 -10.25 20.53 -13.86
C THR A 341 -10.98 19.81 -14.98
N TYR A 342 -11.54 18.67 -14.61
CA TYR A 342 -12.50 17.94 -15.42
C TYR A 342 -13.74 17.69 -14.59
N SER A 343 -14.92 17.98 -15.15
CA SER A 343 -16.21 17.73 -14.51
C SER A 343 -17.22 17.20 -15.51
N ALA A 344 -18.01 16.23 -15.06
CA ALA A 344 -19.11 15.68 -15.82
C ALA A 344 -20.41 15.86 -15.05
N ASP A 345 -21.29 16.73 -15.57
CA ASP A 345 -22.63 16.94 -15.00
C ASP A 345 -23.57 15.87 -15.52
N ILE A 346 -24.16 15.11 -14.61
CA ILE A 346 -25.09 14.06 -14.96
C ILE A 346 -26.45 14.23 -14.28
N THR A 347 -27.46 13.70 -14.92
CA THR A 347 -28.75 13.44 -14.28
C THR A 347 -28.93 11.93 -14.20
N TYR A 348 -29.17 11.40 -13.01
CA TYR A 348 -29.26 9.97 -12.78
C TYR A 348 -30.50 9.55 -11.99
N GLN A 349 -30.90 8.30 -12.12
CA GLN A 349 -31.93 7.66 -11.34
C GLN A 349 -31.52 6.26 -10.91
N VAL A 350 -32.02 5.78 -9.77
CA VAL A 350 -31.81 4.43 -9.23
C VAL A 350 -33.12 3.66 -9.34
N GLY A 351 -33.06 2.51 -10.02
CA GLY A 351 -34.27 1.74 -10.34
C GLY A 351 -35.13 2.39 -11.41
N ASP A 352 -36.10 1.64 -11.96
CA ASP A 352 -36.92 2.06 -13.08
C ASP A 352 -37.90 3.22 -12.71
N ASN A 353 -38.32 3.30 -11.46
CA ASN A 353 -39.25 4.31 -10.93
C ASN A 353 -38.56 5.32 -9.98
N GLY A 354 -37.24 5.37 -9.98
CA GLY A 354 -36.47 6.29 -9.12
C GLY A 354 -36.68 7.75 -9.49
N LYS A 355 -36.66 8.65 -8.49
CA LYS A 355 -36.61 10.08 -8.76
C LYS A 355 -35.31 10.46 -9.43
N SER A 356 -35.38 11.29 -10.46
CA SER A 356 -34.23 11.88 -11.12
C SER A 356 -33.50 12.82 -10.15
N LYS A 357 -32.19 12.70 -10.09
CA LYS A 357 -31.24 13.50 -9.29
C LYS A 357 -30.14 14.03 -10.18
N SER A 358 -29.60 15.20 -9.84
CA SER A 358 -28.41 15.74 -10.47
C SER A 358 -27.18 15.39 -9.64
N GLY A 359 -26.06 15.17 -10.31
CA GLY A 359 -24.75 14.93 -9.69
C GLY A 359 -23.63 15.37 -10.60
N VAL A 360 -22.49 15.66 -10.02
CA VAL A 360 -21.27 16.02 -10.74
C VAL A 360 -20.20 15.00 -10.40
N ILE A 361 -19.47 14.56 -11.40
CA ILE A 361 -18.34 13.62 -11.24
C ILE A 361 -17.06 14.39 -11.55
N HIS A 362 -16.12 14.40 -10.60
CA HIS A 362 -14.78 14.96 -10.80
C HIS A 362 -13.72 13.88 -10.82
N VAL A 363 -12.53 14.24 -11.29
CA VAL A 363 -11.36 13.38 -11.17
C VAL A 363 -11.05 13.15 -9.69
N ASN A 364 -10.85 11.88 -9.29
CA ASN A 364 -10.65 11.45 -7.90
C ASN A 364 -11.81 11.71 -6.93
N ASP A 365 -12.97 12.16 -7.44
CA ASP A 365 -14.19 12.35 -6.64
C ASP A 365 -15.36 11.64 -7.36
N PRO A 366 -15.51 10.32 -7.17
CA PRO A 366 -16.52 9.52 -7.83
C PRO A 366 -17.92 9.79 -7.25
N LEU A 367 -18.91 9.75 -8.12
CA LEU A 367 -20.31 9.81 -7.68
C LEU A 367 -20.82 8.43 -7.30
N LYS A 368 -21.34 8.30 -6.08
CA LYS A 368 -21.97 7.06 -5.62
C LYS A 368 -23.42 6.99 -6.09
N ILE A 369 -23.74 5.96 -6.88
CA ILE A 369 -25.10 5.67 -7.34
C ILE A 369 -25.47 4.24 -6.92
N GLY A 370 -26.37 4.10 -5.95
CA GLY A 370 -26.67 2.81 -5.34
C GLY A 370 -25.46 2.27 -4.55
N SER A 371 -25.04 1.06 -4.82
CA SER A 371 -23.78 0.47 -4.30
C SER A 371 -22.59 0.71 -5.21
N SER A 372 -22.78 1.25 -6.40
CA SER A 372 -21.77 1.48 -7.43
C SER A 372 -21.13 2.87 -7.30
N ASN A 373 -19.83 2.96 -7.58
CA ASN A 373 -19.10 4.22 -7.70
C ASN A 373 -18.83 4.50 -9.19
N VAL A 374 -19.24 5.65 -9.68
CA VAL A 374 -19.02 6.10 -11.06
C VAL A 374 -17.87 7.08 -11.08
N TYR A 375 -16.81 6.72 -11.78
CA TYR A 375 -15.56 7.48 -11.89
C TYR A 375 -15.44 8.15 -13.25
N LEU A 376 -14.84 9.33 -13.28
CA LEU A 376 -14.36 9.97 -14.50
C LEU A 376 -12.90 9.56 -14.72
N THR A 377 -12.66 8.68 -15.70
CA THR A 377 -11.33 8.08 -15.93
C THR A 377 -10.59 8.66 -17.13
N ALA A 378 -11.34 9.12 -18.13
CA ALA A 378 -10.79 9.70 -19.35
C ALA A 378 -11.79 10.65 -20.00
N HIS A 379 -11.33 11.44 -20.94
CA HIS A 379 -12.16 12.26 -21.81
C HIS A 379 -11.66 12.19 -23.27
N GLY A 380 -12.48 12.64 -24.19
CA GLY A 380 -12.16 12.71 -25.60
C GLY A 380 -13.12 13.62 -26.36
N TYR A 381 -13.06 13.56 -27.66
CA TYR A 381 -13.92 14.34 -28.56
C TYR A 381 -14.89 13.45 -29.31
N ALA A 382 -16.07 13.99 -29.58
CA ALA A 382 -17.08 13.39 -30.44
C ALA A 382 -17.55 14.42 -31.48
N PRO A 383 -16.76 14.67 -32.53
CA PRO A 383 -17.13 15.63 -33.57
C PRO A 383 -18.47 15.23 -34.22
N VAL A 384 -19.31 16.22 -34.41
CA VAL A 384 -20.59 16.02 -35.13
C VAL A 384 -20.30 16.00 -36.62
N VAL A 385 -20.53 14.84 -37.22
CA VAL A 385 -20.25 14.60 -38.66
C VAL A 385 -21.56 14.44 -39.39
N LYS A 386 -21.64 15.11 -40.55
CA LYS A 386 -22.77 15.00 -41.44
C LYS A 386 -22.29 14.40 -42.75
N VAL A 387 -22.87 13.27 -43.14
CA VAL A 387 -22.57 12.58 -44.41
C VAL A 387 -23.79 12.67 -45.34
N THR A 388 -23.57 13.14 -46.56
CA THR A 388 -24.60 13.23 -47.60
C THR A 388 -24.23 12.34 -48.79
N ASN A 389 -25.19 11.71 -49.40
CA ASN A 389 -25.00 10.96 -50.65
C ASN A 389 -24.92 11.91 -51.86
N ALA A 390 -24.62 11.36 -53.05
CA ALA A 390 -24.52 12.12 -54.30
C ALA A 390 -25.81 12.86 -54.68
N ALA A 391 -26.97 12.43 -54.20
CA ALA A 391 -28.25 13.08 -54.41
C ALA A 391 -28.54 14.19 -53.35
N GLY A 392 -27.59 14.53 -52.48
CA GLY A 392 -27.77 15.53 -51.42
C GLY A 392 -28.57 15.06 -50.21
N LYS A 393 -28.99 13.79 -50.20
CA LYS A 393 -29.69 13.22 -49.02
C LYS A 393 -28.73 12.95 -47.89
N VAL A 394 -29.06 13.40 -46.67
CA VAL A 394 -28.30 13.08 -45.44
C VAL A 394 -28.47 11.60 -45.11
N ILE A 395 -27.37 10.87 -45.00
CA ILE A 395 -27.32 9.45 -44.66
C ILE A 395 -26.74 9.19 -43.26
N PHE A 396 -26.08 10.19 -42.70
CA PHE A 396 -25.63 10.22 -41.29
C PHE A 396 -25.55 11.67 -40.84
N ASP A 397 -26.00 11.93 -39.63
CA ASP A 397 -25.87 13.24 -38.93
C ASP A 397 -25.85 13.00 -37.43
N GLY A 398 -24.68 13.20 -36.82
CA GLY A 398 -24.55 12.96 -35.38
C GLY A 398 -23.11 12.93 -34.89
N PRO A 399 -22.94 12.80 -33.58
CA PRO A 399 -21.62 12.72 -32.97
C PRO A 399 -20.95 11.39 -33.30
N THR A 400 -19.64 11.47 -33.58
CA THR A 400 -18.80 10.33 -33.89
C THR A 400 -17.80 10.15 -32.75
N VAL A 401 -17.85 9.03 -32.07
CA VAL A 401 -16.89 8.71 -31.01
C VAL A 401 -15.49 8.54 -31.60
N CYS A 402 -14.53 9.29 -31.07
CA CYS A 402 -13.14 9.22 -31.45
C CYS A 402 -12.30 8.77 -30.24
N LEU A 403 -11.49 7.73 -30.43
CA LEU A 403 -10.67 7.15 -29.36
C LEU A 403 -9.28 7.78 -29.37
N PRO A 404 -8.85 8.46 -28.30
CA PRO A 404 -7.51 9.05 -28.17
C PRO A 404 -6.40 8.01 -28.35
N GLN A 405 -5.40 8.34 -29.17
CA GLN A 405 -4.24 7.49 -29.45
C GLN A 405 -2.96 8.00 -28.75
N ASP A 406 -2.94 9.27 -28.39
CA ASP A 406 -1.79 9.92 -27.77
C ASP A 406 -2.20 10.94 -26.69
N ALA A 407 -1.22 11.52 -26.01
CA ALA A 407 -1.42 12.53 -24.97
C ALA A 407 -1.97 13.86 -25.50
N ASN A 408 -1.85 14.13 -26.81
CA ASN A 408 -2.40 15.31 -27.47
C ASN A 408 -3.85 15.12 -27.92
N VAL A 409 -4.45 13.99 -27.51
CA VAL A 409 -5.83 13.61 -27.84
C VAL A 409 -6.05 13.46 -29.37
N THR A 410 -4.98 13.23 -30.14
CA THR A 410 -5.11 12.79 -31.55
C THR A 410 -5.88 11.47 -31.53
N SER A 411 -7.02 11.43 -32.17
CA SER A 411 -8.00 10.38 -31.97
C SER A 411 -8.31 9.65 -33.28
N LEU A 412 -8.53 8.34 -33.19
CA LEU A 412 -9.03 7.52 -34.31
C LEU A 412 -10.56 7.48 -34.23
N CYS A 413 -11.21 7.88 -35.31
CA CYS A 413 -12.66 7.89 -35.45
C CYS A 413 -13.11 6.85 -36.46
N ALA A 414 -14.26 6.22 -36.17
CA ALA A 414 -14.91 5.31 -37.13
C ALA A 414 -16.41 5.58 -37.18
N ILE A 415 -16.94 5.67 -38.41
CA ILE A 415 -18.36 5.84 -38.68
C ILE A 415 -18.84 4.63 -39.47
N LYS A 416 -19.89 3.98 -38.99
CA LYS A 416 -20.58 2.90 -39.70
C LYS A 416 -22.01 3.30 -40.02
N ILE A 417 -22.34 3.34 -41.31
CA ILE A 417 -23.67 3.67 -41.83
C ILE A 417 -24.26 2.40 -42.43
N ALA A 418 -25.32 1.86 -41.83
CA ALA A 418 -25.88 0.55 -42.19
C ALA A 418 -26.35 0.49 -43.67
N ASP A 419 -27.05 1.54 -44.11
CA ASP A 419 -27.61 1.67 -45.46
C ASP A 419 -26.95 2.81 -46.25
N GLY A 420 -25.61 2.94 -46.11
CA GLY A 420 -24.88 4.10 -46.62
C GLY A 420 -24.65 4.12 -48.12
N TYR A 421 -24.72 2.96 -48.79
CA TYR A 421 -24.45 2.84 -50.21
C TYR A 421 -25.44 1.87 -50.87
N THR A 422 -25.98 2.26 -51.99
CA THR A 422 -26.81 1.40 -52.86
C THR A 422 -26.01 0.98 -54.07
N THR A 423 -25.86 -0.34 -54.25
CA THR A 423 -25.13 -0.91 -55.38
C THR A 423 -25.89 -0.63 -56.73
N LYS A 424 -25.20 -0.81 -57.85
CA LYS A 424 -25.82 -0.70 -59.17
C LYS A 424 -26.98 -1.69 -59.38
N THR A 425 -27.01 -2.76 -58.60
CA THR A 425 -28.07 -3.77 -58.63
C THR A 425 -29.25 -3.44 -57.70
N GLY A 426 -29.24 -2.25 -57.04
CA GLY A 426 -30.30 -1.80 -56.11
C GLY A 426 -30.20 -2.34 -54.71
N GLN A 427 -29.14 -3.10 -54.39
CA GLN A 427 -28.95 -3.66 -53.04
C GLN A 427 -28.29 -2.62 -52.12
N SER A 428 -28.88 -2.41 -50.94
CA SER A 428 -28.29 -1.55 -49.90
C SER A 428 -27.12 -2.25 -49.22
N THR A 429 -26.03 -1.54 -49.01
CA THR A 429 -24.85 -2.04 -48.32
C THR A 429 -24.34 -1.03 -47.27
N GLN A 430 -23.51 -1.52 -46.38
CA GLN A 430 -22.89 -0.71 -45.34
C GLN A 430 -21.79 0.18 -45.94
N LEU A 431 -21.68 1.40 -45.40
CA LEU A 431 -20.60 2.33 -45.73
C LEU A 431 -19.84 2.64 -44.43
N GLY A 432 -18.52 2.51 -44.45
CA GLY A 432 -17.63 2.77 -43.33
C GLY A 432 -16.64 3.88 -43.66
N PHE A 433 -16.45 4.79 -42.71
CA PHE A 433 -15.36 5.78 -42.72
C PHE A 433 -14.46 5.55 -41.52
N SER A 434 -13.16 5.66 -41.75
CA SER A 434 -12.16 5.67 -40.67
C SER A 434 -11.17 6.79 -40.96
N GLY A 435 -10.80 7.53 -39.92
CA GLY A 435 -9.88 8.65 -40.03
C GLY A 435 -9.40 9.18 -38.70
N PHE A 436 -8.43 10.08 -38.78
CA PHE A 436 -7.90 10.74 -37.58
C PHE A 436 -8.58 12.09 -37.37
N PHE A 437 -8.84 12.39 -36.09
CA PHE A 437 -9.25 13.69 -35.59
C PHE A 437 -8.13 14.25 -34.76
N ALA A 438 -7.56 15.38 -35.14
CA ALA A 438 -6.54 16.10 -34.41
C ALA A 438 -7.15 17.41 -33.89
N PRO A 439 -7.42 17.56 -32.60
CA PRO A 439 -7.91 18.81 -32.06
C PRO A 439 -6.80 19.88 -32.13
N THR A 440 -7.15 21.09 -32.54
CA THR A 440 -6.27 22.26 -32.38
C THR A 440 -6.41 22.76 -30.94
N GLN A 441 -5.32 22.83 -30.21
CA GLN A 441 -5.26 23.42 -28.88
C GLN A 441 -4.94 24.92 -28.96
#